data_816eafdea4e1438fb89a7dadf1688e42
#
_entry.id   816eafdea4e1438fb89a7dadf1688e42
#
_cell.length_a   1.000
_cell.length_b   1.000
_cell.length_c   1.000
_cell.angle_alpha   90.00
_cell.angle_beta   90.00
_cell.angle_gamma   90.00
#
_symmetry.space_group_name_H-M   'P 1'
#
loop_
_entity.id
_entity.type
_entity.pdbx_description
1 polymer ?
#
loop_
_entity_poly.entity_id
_entity_poly.type
_entity_poly.pdbx_seq_one_letter_code
_entity_poly.pdbx_strand_id
1 'polypeptide(L)' 'MIMEKFNVLQLGTNKFVIEGVNFVTLDTYRLKDLSFLTLEEAQHYCDELNREDQEE' A
#
# COMPACT_ATOMS: atom_id res chain seq x y z
N MET A 1 13.09 11.61 4.32
CA MET A 1 13.54 10.23 4.05
C MET A 1 12.37 9.28 4.14
N ILE A 2 12.24 8.40 3.19
CA ILE A 2 11.16 7.43 3.16
C ILE A 2 11.62 6.15 3.84
N MET A 3 10.94 5.77 4.92
CA MET A 3 11.26 4.54 5.63
C MET A 3 10.27 3.44 5.33
N GLU A 4 9.16 3.76 4.68
CA GLU A 4 8.14 2.80 4.33
C GLU A 4 7.65 3.06 2.92
N LYS A 5 7.25 1.99 2.26
CA LYS A 5 6.69 2.09 0.93
C LYS A 5 5.47 1.19 0.86
N PHE A 6 4.45 1.65 0.15
CA PHE A 6 3.20 0.90 0.01
C PHE A 6 3.05 0.40 -1.40
N ASN A 7 2.54 -0.81 -1.51
CA ASN A 7 2.30 -1.46 -2.80
C ASN A 7 0.92 -2.09 -2.81
N VAL A 8 0.38 -2.25 -4.01
CA VAL A 8 -0.90 -2.92 -4.18
C VAL A 8 -0.64 -4.42 -4.32
N LEU A 9 -1.42 -5.21 -3.59
CA LEU A 9 -1.34 -6.66 -3.65
C LEU A 9 -2.70 -7.20 -4.05
N GLN A 10 -2.74 -8.00 -5.12
CA GLN A 10 -3.97 -8.59 -5.59
C GLN A 10 -4.18 -9.96 -4.93
N LEU A 11 -5.29 -10.10 -4.23
CA LEU A 11 -5.63 -11.36 -3.56
C LEU A 11 -6.67 -12.16 -4.30
N GLY A 12 -7.33 -11.56 -5.28
CA GLY A 12 -8.36 -12.24 -6.05
C GLY A 12 -8.79 -11.36 -7.20
N THR A 13 -9.80 -11.82 -7.94
CA THR A 13 -10.26 -11.12 -9.13
C THR A 13 -10.73 -9.70 -8.80
N ASN A 14 -11.47 -9.56 -7.71
CA ASN A 14 -12.01 -8.27 -7.30
C ASN A 14 -11.56 -7.92 -5.88
N LYS A 15 -10.36 -8.32 -5.54
CA LYS A 15 -9.86 -8.03 -4.19
C LYS A 15 -8.43 -7.56 -4.24
N PHE A 16 -8.23 -6.32 -3.85
CA PHE A 16 -6.92 -5.69 -3.81
C PHE A 16 -6.70 -5.10 -2.43
N VAL A 17 -5.51 -5.28 -1.90
CA VAL A 17 -5.15 -4.74 -0.60
C VAL A 17 -3.85 -3.97 -0.72
N ILE A 18 -3.53 -3.21 0.32
CA ILE A 18 -2.30 -2.43 0.37
C ILE A 18 -1.33 -3.13 1.31
N GLU A 19 -0.11 -3.28 0.84
CA GLU A 19 0.96 -3.86 1.64
C GLU A 19 2.02 -2.81 1.90
N GLY A 20 2.45 -2.71 3.14
CA GLY A 20 3.52 -1.78 3.52
C GLY A 20 4.82 -2.53 3.76
N VAL A 21 5.92 -1.90 3.39
CA VAL A 21 7.25 -2.44 3.61
C VAL A 21 8.06 -1.43 4.40
N ASN A 22 8.60 -1.88 5.53
CA ASN A 22 9.46 -1.04 6.35
C ASN A 22 10.91 -1.32 5.95
N PHE A 23 11.60 -0.31 5.42
CA PHE A 23 12.96 -0.48 4.92
C PHE A 23 13.99 -0.60 6.03
N VAL A 24 13.65 -0.18 7.23
CA VAL A 24 14.59 -0.26 8.35
C VAL A 24 14.64 -1.68 8.90
N THR A 25 13.48 -2.29 9.11
CA THR A 25 13.40 -3.63 9.68
C THR A 25 13.21 -4.71 8.62
N LEU A 26 12.87 -4.31 7.40
CA LEU A 26 12.55 -5.21 6.28
C LEU A 26 11.30 -6.03 6.53
N ASP A 27 10.44 -5.54 7.40
CA ASP A 27 9.17 -6.20 7.68
C ASP A 27 8.12 -5.77 6.68
N THR A 28 7.20 -6.68 6.37
CA THR A 28 6.06 -6.37 5.53
C THR A 28 4.79 -6.60 6.33
N TYR A 29 3.76 -5.82 6.02
CA TYR A 29 2.47 -5.96 6.68
C TYR A 29 1.37 -5.54 5.73
N ARG A 30 0.17 -6.03 5.97
CA ARG A 30 -1.00 -5.68 5.16
C ARG A 30 -1.93 -4.79 5.96
N LEU A 31 -2.54 -3.84 5.27
CA LEU A 31 -3.56 -3.00 5.88
C LEU A 31 -4.87 -3.77 5.85
N LYS A 32 -5.12 -4.53 6.90
CA LYS A 32 -6.19 -5.52 6.92
C LYS A 32 -7.59 -4.94 6.79
N ASP A 33 -7.77 -3.73 7.25
CA ASP A 33 -9.09 -3.11 7.23
C ASP A 33 -9.39 -2.39 5.92
N LEU A 34 -8.48 -2.48 4.97
CA LEU A 34 -8.63 -1.83 3.68
C LEU A 34 -8.62 -2.86 2.58
N SER A 35 -9.67 -2.86 1.77
CA SER A 35 -9.71 -3.68 0.58
C SER A 35 -10.44 -2.91 -0.50
N PHE A 36 -10.09 -3.20 -1.75
CA PHE A 36 -10.63 -2.49 -2.89
C PHE A 36 -11.12 -3.49 -3.92
N LEU A 37 -12.10 -3.09 -4.69
CA LEU A 37 -12.68 -3.96 -5.70
C LEU A 37 -11.95 -3.86 -7.03
N THR A 38 -11.24 -2.76 -7.26
CA THR A 38 -10.52 -2.55 -8.51
C THR A 38 -9.09 -2.15 -8.23
N LEU A 39 -8.22 -2.46 -9.19
CA LEU A 39 -6.82 -2.08 -9.10
C LEU A 39 -6.67 -0.55 -9.08
N GLU A 40 -7.51 0.12 -9.84
CA GLU A 40 -7.44 1.56 -9.95
C GLU A 40 -7.65 2.24 -8.62
N GLU A 41 -8.64 1.78 -7.86
CA GLU A 41 -8.91 2.34 -6.55
C GLU A 41 -7.78 2.05 -5.58
N ALA A 42 -7.29 0.82 -5.60
CA ALA A 42 -6.19 0.43 -4.72
C ALA A 42 -4.93 1.22 -5.04
N GLN A 43 -4.64 1.39 -6.32
CA GLN A 43 -3.46 2.10 -6.75
C GLN A 43 -3.54 3.58 -6.36
N HIS A 44 -4.72 4.15 -6.50
CA HIS A 44 -4.92 5.55 -6.11
C HIS A 44 -4.64 5.76 -4.62
N TYR A 45 -5.17 4.88 -3.81
CA TYR A 45 -4.95 4.95 -2.37
C TYR A 45 -3.48 4.76 -2.03
N CYS A 46 -2.86 3.80 -2.69
CA CYS A 46 -1.45 3.50 -2.50
C CYS A 46 -0.58 4.71 -2.86
N ASP A 47 -0.90 5.37 -3.98
CA ASP A 47 -0.17 6.56 -4.40
C ASP A 47 -0.30 7.68 -3.39
N GLU A 48 -1.47 7.83 -2.79
CA GLU A 48 -1.67 8.86 -1.79
C GLU A 48 -0.83 8.59 -0.54
N LEU A 49 -0.75 7.35 -0.12
CA LEU A 49 0.07 7.00 1.03
C LEU A 49 1.55 7.26 0.76
N ASN A 50 2.01 6.87 -0.41
CA ASN A 50 3.41 7.08 -0.78
C ASN A 50 3.73 8.58 -0.90
N ARG A 51 2.77 9.33 -1.37
CA ARG A 51 2.93 10.77 -1.55
C ARG A 51 3.07 11.46 -0.21
N GLU A 52 2.26 11.06 0.76
CA GLU A 52 2.34 11.66 2.09
C GLU A 52 3.70 11.42 2.73
N ASP A 53 4.26 10.25 2.51
CA ASP A 53 5.56 9.92 3.05
C ASP A 53 6.67 10.75 2.41
N GLN A 54 6.47 11.20 1.20
CA GLN A 54 7.48 11.97 0.47
C GLN A 54 7.40 13.46 0.74
N GLU A 55 6.28 13.91 1.25
CA GLU A 55 6.11 15.32 1.54
C GLU A 55 6.68 15.64 2.91
N GLU A 56 7.50 16.64 2.93
CA GLU A 56 8.12 17.09 4.15
C GLU A 56 7.66 18.47 4.50
#